data_52a2f59f42b7c493e1d619959a8f0ff5
#
_entry.id   52a2f59f42b7c493e1d619959a8f0ff5
#
_cell.length_a   1.000
_cell.length_b   1.000
_cell.length_c   1.000
_cell.angle_alpha   90.00
_cell.angle_beta   90.00
_cell.angle_gamma   90.00
#
_symmetry.space_group_name_H-M   'P 1'
#
loop_
_entity.id
_entity.type
_entity.pdbx_description
1 polymer ?
#
loop_
_entity_poly.entity_id
_entity_poly.type
_entity_poly.pdbx_seq_one_letter_code
_entity_poly.pdbx_strand_id
1 'polypeptide(L)'
;MDSLTLILILPLLGAILLFFSPKNYATLSLLHVAVSAVTSLALLFNVSKVLMGGTFYAHDKFLFLDSLGCVFLVLIAVTGFLVNLYATHYMKWELEEGHINLDALKKYYALSHVFIFTMTLSVVCNNVAFMWAAIEATTLSSVFLVAILKDQKSTESGYKYIVLCSIGLAFALYATVLLYSATFAEIKDGETAMLWTGIMANAKNLSPDVAKLIFVFALIGFGTKAGLAPTHTWLPDVHAQGPAPISALLSGVLLKCAMLALFRYYAIAAQATGMEFVQSVMIISGLITLFVGGIFLVRQHDVKRMFAYHSIVHMGVIAFALGVGGPLGLFAAIFHCLAHSFTKALAFCSTGNIARIYGHKDMTKMGGMVKIAPITTMMFGAAVCSLVGVPAFAIFVSEYNVFVGAINSGQYFSTALFAIALAIIFIADFSHFNMASFGEPKAAVVHNKEMSIVENLPLILLCALIIIFGVWHVENFYALVNEGVKIMMGV
;
A
#
# COMPACT_ATOMS: atom_id res chain seq x y z
N MET A 1 27.39 -4.23 12.87
CA MET A 1 26.30 -4.36 11.88
C MET A 1 25.57 -3.05 11.88
N ASP A 2 25.43 -2.42 10.73
CA ASP A 2 24.71 -1.15 10.65
C ASP A 2 23.19 -1.35 10.84
N SER A 3 22.48 -0.26 11.13
CA SER A 3 21.05 -0.35 11.46
C SER A 3 20.14 -0.64 10.26
N LEU A 4 20.57 -0.34 9.01
CA LEU A 4 19.81 -0.70 7.81
C LEU A 4 19.88 -2.21 7.55
N THR A 5 21.03 -2.82 7.74
CA THR A 5 21.18 -4.29 7.67
C THR A 5 20.34 -4.98 8.74
N LEU A 6 20.30 -4.40 9.96
CA LEU A 6 19.51 -4.97 11.06
C LEU A 6 18.03 -5.08 10.73
N ILE A 7 17.41 -4.03 10.15
CA ILE A 7 15.98 -4.05 9.80
C ILE A 7 15.64 -5.04 8.67
N LEU A 8 16.62 -5.45 7.88
CA LEU A 8 16.46 -6.50 6.87
C LEU A 8 16.62 -7.90 7.48
N ILE A 9 17.57 -8.08 8.38
CA ILE A 9 17.86 -9.39 8.99
C ILE A 9 16.76 -9.79 9.99
N LEU A 10 16.23 -8.87 10.77
CA LEU A 10 15.22 -9.17 11.82
C LEU A 10 13.99 -9.94 11.29
N PRO A 11 13.28 -9.51 10.25
CA PRO A 11 12.14 -10.26 9.75
C PRO A 11 12.55 -11.62 9.15
N LEU A 12 13.72 -11.74 8.53
CA LEU A 12 14.21 -13.04 8.01
C LEU A 12 14.53 -14.02 9.14
N LEU A 13 15.22 -13.56 10.20
CA LEU A 13 15.45 -14.39 11.37
C LEU A 13 14.13 -14.82 12.02
N GLY A 14 13.15 -13.90 12.09
CA GLY A 14 11.82 -14.20 12.56
C GLY A 14 11.12 -15.26 11.74
N ALA A 15 11.21 -15.19 10.42
CA ALA A 15 10.66 -16.20 9.52
C ALA A 15 11.31 -17.58 9.74
N ILE A 16 12.64 -17.63 9.90
CA ILE A 16 13.39 -18.86 10.20
C ILE A 16 12.97 -19.42 11.55
N LEU A 17 12.93 -18.59 12.61
CA LEU A 17 12.51 -19.01 13.94
C LEU A 17 11.09 -19.60 13.93
N LEU A 18 10.15 -18.95 13.26
CA LEU A 18 8.79 -19.44 13.09
C LEU A 18 8.76 -20.78 12.31
N PHE A 19 9.57 -20.90 11.27
CA PHE A 19 9.62 -22.11 10.44
C PHE A 19 10.12 -23.33 11.23
N PHE A 20 11.01 -23.17 12.20
CA PHE A 20 11.54 -24.24 13.05
C PHE A 20 10.82 -24.37 14.40
N SER A 21 9.88 -23.48 14.74
CA SER A 21 9.18 -23.53 16.03
C SER A 21 8.19 -24.70 16.14
N PRO A 22 7.82 -25.11 17.35
CA PRO A 22 6.81 -26.15 17.56
C PRO A 22 5.46 -25.81 16.95
N LYS A 23 4.69 -26.83 16.53
CA LYS A 23 3.33 -26.69 16.00
C LYS A 23 2.32 -26.48 17.14
N ASN A 24 2.38 -25.33 17.77
CA ASN A 24 1.48 -24.91 18.84
C ASN A 24 1.00 -23.49 18.56
N TYR A 25 -0.32 -23.28 18.55
CA TYR A 25 -0.90 -21.98 18.23
C TYR A 25 -0.36 -20.85 19.14
N ALA A 26 -0.33 -21.06 20.46
CA ALA A 26 0.09 -20.03 21.41
C ALA A 26 1.55 -19.61 21.16
N THR A 27 2.46 -20.59 20.98
CA THR A 27 3.87 -20.33 20.69
C THR A 27 4.06 -19.61 19.35
N LEU A 28 3.38 -20.09 18.30
CA LEU A 28 3.45 -19.49 16.97
C LEU A 28 2.96 -18.03 16.96
N SER A 29 1.81 -17.76 17.59
CA SER A 29 1.23 -16.42 17.66
C SER A 29 2.07 -15.48 18.52
N LEU A 30 2.60 -15.94 19.66
CA LEU A 30 3.48 -15.13 20.50
C LEU A 30 4.77 -14.74 19.77
N LEU A 31 5.43 -15.71 19.11
CA LEU A 31 6.63 -15.44 18.31
C LEU A 31 6.35 -14.50 17.15
N HIS A 32 5.23 -14.69 16.45
CA HIS A 32 4.81 -13.84 15.34
C HIS A 32 4.65 -12.37 15.78
N VAL A 33 3.93 -12.14 16.89
CA VAL A 33 3.74 -10.79 17.43
C VAL A 33 5.05 -10.19 17.95
N ALA A 34 5.86 -10.98 18.66
CA ALA A 34 7.13 -10.52 19.19
C ALA A 34 8.11 -10.08 18.09
N VAL A 35 8.25 -10.91 17.04
CA VAL A 35 9.09 -10.57 15.86
C VAL A 35 8.53 -9.34 15.14
N SER A 36 7.21 -9.24 14.96
CA SER A 36 6.58 -8.06 14.36
C SER A 36 6.85 -6.80 15.16
N ALA A 37 6.74 -6.86 16.50
CA ALA A 37 6.99 -5.72 17.37
C ALA A 37 8.46 -5.27 17.31
N VAL A 38 9.41 -6.22 17.43
CA VAL A 38 10.85 -5.90 17.37
C VAL A 38 11.22 -5.32 15.99
N THR A 39 10.71 -5.90 14.91
CA THR A 39 10.94 -5.39 13.54
C THR A 39 10.39 -3.97 13.41
N SER A 40 9.15 -3.72 13.85
CA SER A 40 8.53 -2.40 13.76
C SER A 40 9.28 -1.34 14.59
N LEU A 41 9.71 -1.66 15.80
CA LEU A 41 10.53 -0.77 16.61
C LEU A 41 11.88 -0.46 15.95
N ALA A 42 12.52 -1.45 15.33
CA ALA A 42 13.77 -1.24 14.60
C ALA A 42 13.57 -0.35 13.36
N LEU A 43 12.46 -0.51 12.63
CA LEU A 43 12.10 0.35 11.50
C LEU A 43 11.90 1.81 11.97
N LEU A 44 11.10 2.03 13.01
CA LEU A 44 10.85 3.36 13.57
C LEU A 44 12.11 4.01 14.16
N PHE A 45 13.01 3.21 14.73
CA PHE A 45 14.32 3.70 15.19
C PHE A 45 15.16 4.25 14.03
N ASN A 46 15.15 3.61 12.84
CA ASN A 46 15.84 4.14 11.67
C ASN A 46 15.18 5.42 11.13
N VAL A 47 13.86 5.53 11.20
CA VAL A 47 13.14 6.77 10.89
C VAL A 47 13.60 7.91 11.80
N SER A 48 13.71 7.67 13.12
CA SER A 48 14.17 8.68 14.06
C SER A 48 15.61 9.15 13.80
N LYS A 49 16.47 8.28 13.28
CA LYS A 49 17.84 8.65 12.88
C LYS A 49 17.83 9.66 11.71
N VAL A 50 16.97 9.44 10.70
CA VAL A 50 16.86 10.37 9.57
C VAL A 50 16.32 11.73 10.04
N LEU A 51 15.33 11.73 10.94
CA LEU A 51 14.79 12.97 11.51
C LEU A 51 15.85 13.80 12.25
N MET A 52 16.83 13.14 12.91
CA MET A 52 17.87 13.81 13.68
C MET A 52 19.14 14.14 12.86
N GLY A 53 19.49 13.32 11.89
CA GLY A 53 20.78 13.38 11.19
C GLY A 53 20.72 13.41 9.67
N GLY A 54 19.52 13.40 9.08
CA GLY A 54 19.35 13.37 7.62
C GLY A 54 19.58 11.99 7.00
N THR A 55 19.74 11.97 5.67
CA THR A 55 19.95 10.74 4.89
C THR A 55 21.21 10.02 5.31
N PHE A 56 21.16 8.70 5.49
CA PHE A 56 22.33 7.89 5.76
C PHE A 56 22.40 6.64 4.87
N TYR A 57 23.60 6.11 4.73
CA TYR A 57 23.97 5.06 3.80
C TYR A 57 24.64 3.88 4.51
N ALA A 58 24.56 2.71 3.88
CA ALA A 58 25.29 1.50 4.29
C ALA A 58 25.77 0.72 3.05
N HIS A 59 26.80 -0.13 3.23
CA HIS A 59 27.36 -1.00 2.20
C HIS A 59 27.71 -0.26 0.89
N ASP A 60 28.66 0.67 0.96
CA ASP A 60 29.14 1.46 -0.20
C ASP A 60 27.98 2.14 -0.95
N LYS A 61 27.00 2.67 -0.18
CA LYS A 61 25.77 3.31 -0.67
C LYS A 61 24.76 2.36 -1.34
N PHE A 62 24.95 1.05 -1.28
CA PHE A 62 23.96 0.09 -1.81
C PHE A 62 22.62 0.19 -1.07
N LEU A 63 22.65 0.38 0.25
CA LEU A 63 21.51 0.71 1.06
C LEU A 63 21.53 2.19 1.44
N PHE A 64 20.36 2.81 1.45
CA PHE A 64 20.19 4.18 1.92
C PHE A 64 18.81 4.38 2.51
N LEU A 65 18.67 5.41 3.32
CA LEU A 65 17.39 5.85 3.84
C LEU A 65 17.35 7.37 3.88
N ASP A 66 16.46 7.94 3.11
CA ASP A 66 16.13 9.36 3.05
C ASP A 66 14.73 9.64 3.64
N SER A 67 14.34 10.90 3.73
CA SER A 67 13.05 11.30 4.28
C SER A 67 11.86 10.72 3.50
N LEU A 68 11.97 10.58 2.17
CA LEU A 68 10.95 9.93 1.35
C LEU A 68 10.81 8.45 1.72
N GLY A 69 11.90 7.70 1.79
CA GLY A 69 11.92 6.30 2.23
C GLY A 69 11.38 6.12 3.65
N CYS A 70 11.65 7.08 4.55
CA CYS A 70 11.13 7.06 5.93
C CYS A 70 9.60 7.03 5.99
N VAL A 71 8.90 7.79 5.15
CA VAL A 71 7.44 7.74 5.10
C VAL A 71 6.98 6.30 4.84
N PHE A 72 7.59 5.60 3.90
CA PHE A 72 7.23 4.21 3.56
C PHE A 72 7.67 3.21 4.63
N LEU A 73 8.78 3.45 5.34
CA LEU A 73 9.13 2.63 6.51
C LEU A 73 8.11 2.77 7.64
N VAL A 74 7.55 3.98 7.87
CA VAL A 74 6.46 4.17 8.84
C VAL A 74 5.23 3.36 8.44
N LEU A 75 4.87 3.32 7.14
CA LEU A 75 3.76 2.48 6.66
C LEU A 75 4.01 1.00 6.97
N ILE A 76 5.21 0.49 6.64
CA ILE A 76 5.57 -0.91 6.89
C ILE A 76 5.56 -1.21 8.40
N ALA A 77 6.14 -0.34 9.21
CA ALA A 77 6.27 -0.54 10.65
C ALA A 77 4.89 -0.57 11.32
N VAL A 78 4.08 0.47 11.15
CA VAL A 78 2.83 0.63 11.89
C VAL A 78 1.74 -0.30 11.34
N THR A 79 1.50 -0.25 10.02
CA THR A 79 0.48 -1.10 9.39
C THR A 79 0.88 -2.57 9.49
N GLY A 80 2.16 -2.89 9.26
CA GLY A 80 2.67 -4.26 9.36
C GLY A 80 2.45 -4.86 10.73
N PHE A 81 2.78 -4.12 11.80
CA PHE A 81 2.58 -4.57 13.19
C PHE A 81 1.11 -4.77 13.52
N LEU A 82 0.25 -3.75 13.27
CA LEU A 82 -1.16 -3.80 13.64
C LEU A 82 -1.92 -4.88 12.87
N VAL A 83 -1.60 -5.08 11.58
CA VAL A 83 -2.20 -6.15 10.78
C VAL A 83 -1.70 -7.53 11.21
N ASN A 84 -0.42 -7.70 11.54
CA ASN A 84 0.09 -8.96 12.07
C ASN A 84 -0.50 -9.29 13.45
N LEU A 85 -0.75 -8.27 14.28
CA LEU A 85 -1.46 -8.45 15.56
C LEU A 85 -2.92 -8.90 15.32
N TYR A 86 -3.63 -8.26 14.39
CA TYR A 86 -4.97 -8.70 13.98
C TYR A 86 -4.96 -10.12 13.40
N ALA A 87 -3.94 -10.46 12.61
CA ALA A 87 -3.82 -11.76 11.97
C ALA A 87 -3.81 -12.93 12.97
N THR A 88 -3.36 -12.73 14.21
CA THR A 88 -3.40 -13.80 15.23
C THR A 88 -4.83 -14.22 15.52
N HIS A 89 -5.74 -13.28 15.75
CA HIS A 89 -7.15 -13.58 16.01
C HIS A 89 -7.89 -14.11 14.79
N TYR A 90 -7.63 -13.50 13.62
CA TYR A 90 -8.23 -13.94 12.35
C TYR A 90 -7.83 -15.37 11.99
N MET A 91 -6.53 -15.70 12.03
CA MET A 91 -6.03 -17.03 11.69
C MET A 91 -6.37 -18.10 12.75
N LYS A 92 -6.63 -17.69 14.01
CA LYS A 92 -7.19 -18.58 15.03
C LYS A 92 -8.57 -19.06 14.63
N TRP A 93 -9.43 -18.15 14.19
CA TRP A 93 -10.75 -18.50 13.69
C TRP A 93 -10.68 -19.43 12.47
N GLU A 94 -9.81 -19.14 11.47
CA GLU A 94 -9.63 -20.01 10.30
C GLU A 94 -9.15 -21.42 10.69
N LEU A 95 -8.35 -21.54 11.76
CA LEU A 95 -7.89 -22.81 12.32
C LEU A 95 -9.03 -23.56 13.05
N GLU A 96 -9.88 -22.84 13.83
CA GLU A 96 -11.01 -23.40 14.56
C GLU A 96 -12.12 -23.89 13.63
N GLU A 97 -12.38 -23.18 12.52
CA GLU A 97 -13.30 -23.60 11.45
C GLU A 97 -12.75 -24.73 10.57
N GLY A 98 -11.48 -25.11 10.74
CA GLY A 98 -10.85 -26.17 9.97
C GLY A 98 -10.44 -25.79 8.53
N HIS A 99 -10.49 -24.51 8.18
CA HIS A 99 -10.06 -24.03 6.87
C HIS A 99 -8.56 -24.18 6.66
N ILE A 100 -7.79 -24.09 7.75
CA ILE A 100 -6.34 -24.31 7.75
C ILE A 100 -5.94 -25.25 8.88
N ASN A 101 -4.71 -25.77 8.82
CA ASN A 101 -4.08 -26.53 9.89
C ASN A 101 -2.86 -25.75 10.48
N LEU A 102 -2.29 -26.29 11.55
CA LEU A 102 -1.13 -25.66 12.21
C LEU A 102 0.10 -25.54 11.29
N ASP A 103 0.26 -26.43 10.29
CA ASP A 103 1.33 -26.31 9.30
C ASP A 103 1.11 -25.12 8.36
N ALA A 104 -0.13 -24.90 7.92
CA ALA A 104 -0.49 -23.75 7.11
C ALA A 104 -0.35 -22.45 7.91
N LEU A 105 -0.80 -22.43 9.17
CA LEU A 105 -0.61 -21.29 10.07
C LEU A 105 0.87 -20.92 10.24
N LYS A 106 1.71 -21.89 10.49
CA LYS A 106 3.16 -21.73 10.62
C LYS A 106 3.79 -21.12 9.35
N LYS A 107 3.41 -21.65 8.18
CA LYS A 107 3.85 -21.12 6.88
C LYS A 107 3.35 -19.70 6.66
N TYR A 108 2.10 -19.42 7.01
CA TYR A 108 1.52 -18.08 6.90
C TYR A 108 2.33 -17.06 7.71
N TYR A 109 2.61 -17.35 8.98
CA TYR A 109 3.38 -16.44 9.83
C TYR A 109 4.82 -16.25 9.34
N ALA A 110 5.50 -17.32 8.96
CA ALA A 110 6.86 -17.24 8.41
C ALA A 110 6.90 -16.40 7.12
N LEU A 111 6.01 -16.68 6.17
CA LEU A 111 5.93 -15.94 4.90
C LEU A 111 5.52 -14.47 5.10
N SER A 112 4.70 -14.15 6.11
CA SER A 112 4.37 -12.76 6.42
C SER A 112 5.63 -11.96 6.78
N HIS A 113 6.58 -12.54 7.51
CA HIS A 113 7.86 -11.88 7.81
C HIS A 113 8.78 -11.79 6.60
N VAL A 114 8.81 -12.81 5.73
CA VAL A 114 9.52 -12.71 4.43
C VAL A 114 8.93 -11.59 3.59
N PHE A 115 7.62 -11.43 3.60
CA PHE A 115 6.94 -10.35 2.87
C PHE A 115 7.30 -8.97 3.45
N ILE A 116 7.35 -8.80 4.77
CA ILE A 116 7.84 -7.57 5.42
C ILE A 116 9.29 -7.28 5.01
N PHE A 117 10.16 -8.31 4.99
CA PHE A 117 11.54 -8.16 4.52
C PHE A 117 11.61 -7.63 3.08
N THR A 118 10.87 -8.22 2.15
CA THR A 118 10.92 -7.81 0.72
C THR A 118 10.41 -6.38 0.53
N MET A 119 9.35 -5.98 1.25
CA MET A 119 8.86 -4.60 1.24
C MET A 119 9.89 -3.63 1.84
N THR A 120 10.50 -3.97 2.98
CA THR A 120 11.55 -3.14 3.59
C THR A 120 12.74 -2.98 2.66
N LEU A 121 13.20 -4.07 2.02
CA LEU A 121 14.31 -4.04 1.07
C LEU A 121 14.00 -3.10 -0.11
N SER A 122 12.78 -3.14 -0.66
CA SER A 122 12.39 -2.27 -1.77
C SER A 122 12.44 -0.78 -1.42
N VAL A 123 12.28 -0.43 -0.13
CA VAL A 123 12.32 0.95 0.35
C VAL A 123 13.75 1.44 0.58
N VAL A 124 14.62 0.59 1.16
CA VAL A 124 15.97 1.01 1.56
C VAL A 124 17.04 0.72 0.51
N CYS A 125 16.70 0.09 -0.60
CA CYS A 125 17.65 -0.21 -1.66
C CYS A 125 17.92 1.02 -2.53
N ASN A 126 19.17 1.46 -2.59
CA ASN A 126 19.62 2.53 -3.48
C ASN A 126 19.89 2.03 -4.92
N ASN A 127 20.21 0.76 -5.07
CA ASN A 127 20.44 0.16 -6.38
C ASN A 127 19.11 -0.09 -7.08
N VAL A 128 18.88 0.53 -8.24
CA VAL A 128 17.59 0.48 -8.97
C VAL A 128 17.24 -0.92 -9.48
N ALA A 129 18.23 -1.74 -9.82
CA ALA A 129 17.99 -3.12 -10.25
C ALA A 129 17.58 -4.01 -9.07
N PHE A 130 18.22 -3.84 -7.92
CA PHE A 130 17.83 -4.56 -6.70
C PHE A 130 16.50 -4.05 -6.10
N MET A 131 16.20 -2.76 -6.24
CA MET A 131 14.86 -2.22 -5.90
C MET A 131 13.78 -2.92 -6.76
N TRP A 132 14.00 -3.04 -8.07
CA TRP A 132 13.12 -3.81 -8.95
C TRP A 132 12.99 -5.27 -8.49
N ALA A 133 14.10 -5.95 -8.23
CA ALA A 133 14.11 -7.34 -7.77
C ALA A 133 13.38 -7.51 -6.42
N ALA A 134 13.55 -6.57 -5.49
CA ALA A 134 12.84 -6.57 -4.22
C ALA A 134 11.33 -6.44 -4.40
N ILE A 135 10.87 -5.59 -5.34
CA ILE A 135 9.44 -5.44 -5.68
C ILE A 135 8.90 -6.73 -6.31
N GLU A 136 9.65 -7.40 -7.20
CA GLU A 136 9.25 -8.72 -7.74
C GLU A 136 9.21 -9.77 -6.63
N ALA A 137 10.18 -9.78 -5.72
CA ALA A 137 10.19 -10.71 -4.57
C ALA A 137 8.98 -10.52 -3.65
N THR A 138 8.37 -9.32 -3.61
CA THR A 138 7.08 -9.12 -2.91
C THR A 138 5.96 -9.93 -3.54
N THR A 139 5.95 -10.12 -4.87
CA THR A 139 4.96 -10.97 -5.56
C THR A 139 5.12 -12.41 -5.14
N LEU A 140 6.35 -12.92 -5.20
CA LEU A 140 6.66 -14.31 -4.88
C LEU A 140 6.36 -14.65 -3.42
N SER A 141 6.65 -13.76 -2.48
CA SER A 141 6.36 -13.99 -1.06
C SER A 141 4.87 -13.91 -0.75
N SER A 142 4.13 -13.00 -1.38
CA SER A 142 2.72 -12.76 -1.06
C SER A 142 1.74 -13.68 -1.80
N VAL A 143 2.10 -14.26 -2.95
CA VAL A 143 1.21 -15.18 -3.67
C VAL A 143 0.84 -16.41 -2.84
N PHE A 144 1.80 -16.95 -2.08
CA PHE A 144 1.54 -18.08 -1.19
C PHE A 144 0.68 -17.70 0.02
N LEU A 145 0.75 -16.46 0.47
CA LEU A 145 -0.12 -15.92 1.52
C LEU A 145 -1.56 -15.75 1.02
N VAL A 146 -1.74 -15.33 -0.24
CA VAL A 146 -3.06 -15.22 -0.89
C VAL A 146 -3.70 -16.59 -1.07
N ALA A 147 -2.92 -17.58 -1.52
CA ALA A 147 -3.39 -18.92 -1.82
C ALA A 147 -3.35 -19.89 -0.61
N ILE A 148 -3.20 -19.37 0.62
CA ILE A 148 -3.00 -20.22 1.82
C ILE A 148 -4.20 -21.11 2.13
N LEU A 149 -5.42 -20.69 1.80
CA LEU A 149 -6.66 -21.46 2.00
C LEU A 149 -6.80 -22.63 1.02
N LYS A 150 -5.99 -22.65 -0.07
CA LYS A 150 -5.91 -23.73 -1.06
C LYS A 150 -7.25 -24.09 -1.76
N ASP A 151 -8.23 -23.22 -1.71
CA ASP A 151 -9.42 -23.39 -2.54
C ASP A 151 -9.13 -23.01 -4.00
N GLN A 152 -9.99 -23.45 -4.92
CA GLN A 152 -9.80 -23.25 -6.35
C GLN A 152 -9.74 -21.74 -6.71
N LYS A 153 -10.59 -20.91 -6.07
CA LYS A 153 -10.66 -19.48 -6.36
C LYS A 153 -9.43 -18.72 -5.86
N SER A 154 -8.93 -19.02 -4.65
CA SER A 154 -7.73 -18.39 -4.12
C SER A 154 -6.48 -18.80 -4.93
N THR A 155 -6.41 -20.06 -5.37
CA THR A 155 -5.34 -20.57 -6.24
C THR A 155 -5.35 -19.88 -7.61
N GLU A 156 -6.52 -19.78 -8.26
CA GLU A 156 -6.70 -19.06 -9.53
C GLU A 156 -6.30 -17.59 -9.42
N SER A 157 -6.74 -16.93 -8.33
CA SER A 157 -6.36 -15.54 -8.05
C SER A 157 -4.85 -15.36 -7.86
N GLY A 158 -4.19 -16.31 -7.19
CA GLY A 158 -2.74 -16.34 -7.06
C GLY A 158 -2.02 -16.47 -8.40
N TYR A 159 -2.50 -17.34 -9.31
CA TYR A 159 -1.93 -17.46 -10.66
C TYR A 159 -2.11 -16.17 -11.47
N LYS A 160 -3.30 -15.57 -11.48
CA LYS A 160 -3.53 -14.28 -12.13
C LYS A 160 -2.60 -13.19 -11.59
N TYR A 161 -2.41 -13.16 -10.28
CA TYR A 161 -1.53 -12.22 -9.61
C TYR A 161 -0.08 -12.34 -10.08
N ILE A 162 0.47 -13.55 -10.03
CA ILE A 162 1.87 -13.77 -10.42
C ILE A 162 2.08 -13.43 -11.89
N VAL A 163 1.23 -13.93 -12.79
CA VAL A 163 1.38 -13.75 -14.23
C VAL A 163 1.29 -12.27 -14.60
N LEU A 164 0.23 -11.58 -14.17
CA LEU A 164 0.01 -10.18 -14.55
C LEU A 164 1.05 -9.24 -13.93
N CYS A 165 1.44 -9.44 -12.67
CA CYS A 165 2.46 -8.61 -12.04
C CYS A 165 3.85 -8.86 -12.64
N SER A 166 4.24 -10.10 -12.94
CA SER A 166 5.55 -10.38 -13.55
C SER A 166 5.65 -9.86 -14.97
N ILE A 167 4.57 -9.95 -15.78
CA ILE A 167 4.52 -9.32 -17.10
C ILE A 167 4.68 -7.79 -16.95
N GLY A 168 3.95 -7.17 -16.03
CA GLY A 168 4.09 -5.74 -15.74
C GLY A 168 5.53 -5.39 -15.34
N LEU A 169 6.09 -6.11 -14.36
CA LEU A 169 7.44 -5.84 -13.86
C LEU A 169 8.54 -6.12 -14.91
N ALA A 170 8.29 -6.91 -15.97
CA ALA A 170 9.20 -7.01 -17.09
C ALA A 170 9.37 -5.66 -17.83
N PHE A 171 8.31 -4.84 -17.95
CA PHE A 171 8.43 -3.48 -18.46
C PHE A 171 9.23 -2.57 -17.52
N ALA A 172 9.07 -2.73 -16.20
CA ALA A 172 9.87 -2.00 -15.22
C ALA A 172 11.35 -2.42 -15.27
N LEU A 173 11.65 -3.70 -15.50
CA LEU A 173 13.02 -4.17 -15.73
C LEU A 173 13.62 -3.51 -16.99
N TYR A 174 12.85 -3.49 -18.07
CA TYR A 174 13.31 -2.83 -19.30
C TYR A 174 13.59 -1.34 -19.07
N ALA A 175 12.71 -0.63 -18.35
CA ALA A 175 12.96 0.75 -17.93
C ALA A 175 14.25 0.88 -17.10
N THR A 176 14.51 -0.05 -16.19
CA THR A 176 15.69 -0.07 -15.32
C THR A 176 16.98 -0.28 -16.16
N VAL A 177 16.94 -1.20 -17.12
CA VAL A 177 18.08 -1.46 -18.02
C VAL A 177 18.36 -0.26 -18.92
N LEU A 178 17.31 0.37 -19.49
CA LEU A 178 17.49 1.60 -20.27
C LEU A 178 18.05 2.73 -19.42
N LEU A 179 17.56 2.89 -18.19
CA LEU A 179 18.03 3.92 -17.26
C LEU A 179 19.52 3.71 -16.95
N TYR A 180 19.91 2.47 -16.62
CA TYR A 180 21.32 2.14 -16.42
C TYR A 180 22.17 2.46 -17.64
N SER A 181 21.76 2.01 -18.82
CA SER A 181 22.51 2.22 -20.06
C SER A 181 22.69 3.71 -20.38
N ALA A 182 21.61 4.50 -20.24
CA ALA A 182 21.67 5.94 -20.46
C ALA A 182 22.57 6.65 -19.45
N THR A 183 22.49 6.28 -18.17
CA THR A 183 23.30 6.91 -17.10
C THR A 183 24.76 6.48 -17.22
N PHE A 184 25.04 5.22 -17.55
CA PHE A 184 26.41 4.74 -17.73
C PHE A 184 27.13 5.43 -18.91
N ALA A 185 26.40 5.75 -19.97
CA ALA A 185 26.96 6.48 -21.11
C ALA A 185 27.49 7.87 -20.69
N GLU A 186 26.84 8.51 -19.72
CA GLU A 186 27.22 9.83 -19.19
C GLU A 186 28.30 9.76 -18.10
N ILE A 187 28.14 8.88 -17.12
CA ILE A 187 29.00 8.82 -15.92
C ILE A 187 30.27 7.98 -16.17
N LYS A 188 30.18 6.93 -17.00
CA LYS A 188 31.21 5.91 -17.26
C LYS A 188 31.71 5.17 -16.01
N ASP A 189 30.92 5.17 -14.96
CA ASP A 189 31.09 4.39 -13.75
C ASP A 189 29.85 3.54 -13.50
N GLY A 190 30.03 2.21 -13.61
CA GLY A 190 28.92 1.25 -13.55
C GLY A 190 28.27 1.14 -12.16
N GLU A 191 29.04 1.36 -11.11
CA GLU A 191 28.51 1.34 -9.74
C GLU A 191 27.57 2.53 -9.49
N THR A 192 28.07 3.74 -9.72
CA THR A 192 27.28 4.98 -9.56
C THR A 192 26.08 5.02 -10.50
N ALA A 193 26.19 4.49 -11.73
CA ALA A 193 25.12 4.43 -12.71
C ALA A 193 23.97 3.49 -12.30
N MET A 194 24.15 2.59 -11.33
CA MET A 194 23.13 1.73 -10.76
C MET A 194 22.49 2.30 -9.50
N LEU A 195 23.11 3.28 -8.86
CA LEU A 195 22.59 3.88 -7.62
C LEU A 195 21.61 5.01 -7.95
N TRP A 196 20.39 4.95 -7.38
CA TRP A 196 19.39 6.01 -7.59
C TRP A 196 19.93 7.41 -7.27
N THR A 197 20.71 7.54 -6.21
CA THR A 197 21.34 8.80 -5.83
C THR A 197 22.35 9.30 -6.86
N GLY A 198 23.12 8.40 -7.48
CA GLY A 198 24.05 8.72 -8.57
C GLY A 198 23.31 9.09 -9.85
N ILE A 199 22.26 8.37 -10.19
CA ILE A 199 21.38 8.64 -11.33
C ILE A 199 20.72 10.02 -11.16
N MET A 200 20.15 10.28 -9.99
CA MET A 200 19.46 11.55 -9.70
C MET A 200 20.39 12.76 -9.79
N ALA A 201 21.62 12.63 -9.32
CA ALA A 201 22.63 13.69 -9.42
C ALA A 201 23.00 14.02 -10.88
N ASN A 202 22.80 13.10 -11.82
CA ASN A 202 23.12 13.25 -13.24
C ASN A 202 21.90 13.29 -14.15
N ALA A 203 20.69 13.30 -13.59
CA ALA A 203 19.44 13.18 -14.34
C ALA A 203 19.26 14.27 -15.40
N LYS A 204 19.73 15.49 -15.15
CA LYS A 204 19.69 16.62 -16.10
C LYS A 204 20.51 16.39 -17.37
N ASN A 205 21.48 15.50 -17.36
CA ASN A 205 22.35 15.19 -18.49
C ASN A 205 21.75 14.11 -19.40
N LEU A 206 20.69 13.40 -18.93
CA LEU A 206 20.05 12.36 -19.72
C LEU A 206 19.30 12.95 -20.92
N SER A 207 19.35 12.24 -22.06
CA SER A 207 18.53 12.61 -23.22
C SER A 207 17.04 12.66 -22.84
N PRO A 208 16.34 13.78 -23.09
CA PRO A 208 14.91 13.90 -22.76
C PRO A 208 14.04 12.81 -23.39
N ASP A 209 14.31 12.41 -24.63
CA ASP A 209 13.48 11.40 -25.31
C ASP A 209 13.71 10.00 -24.73
N VAL A 210 14.93 9.66 -24.36
CA VAL A 210 15.24 8.41 -23.66
C VAL A 210 14.60 8.42 -22.26
N ALA A 211 14.66 9.54 -21.53
CA ALA A 211 14.05 9.68 -20.21
C ALA A 211 12.51 9.56 -20.26
N LYS A 212 11.86 10.10 -21.30
CA LYS A 212 10.41 9.90 -21.54
C LYS A 212 10.08 8.42 -21.70
N LEU A 213 10.86 7.72 -22.54
CA LEU A 213 10.65 6.29 -22.79
C LEU A 213 10.84 5.47 -21.50
N ILE A 214 11.88 5.73 -20.73
CA ILE A 214 12.15 5.11 -19.44
C ILE A 214 10.96 5.31 -18.50
N PHE A 215 10.46 6.55 -18.39
CA PHE A 215 9.34 6.86 -17.49
C PHE A 215 8.05 6.15 -17.89
N VAL A 216 7.72 6.08 -19.18
CA VAL A 216 6.53 5.37 -19.67
C VAL A 216 6.61 3.87 -19.34
N PHE A 217 7.76 3.23 -19.57
CA PHE A 217 7.93 1.82 -19.22
C PHE A 217 7.92 1.59 -17.71
N ALA A 218 8.49 2.49 -16.92
CA ALA A 218 8.44 2.44 -15.45
C ALA A 218 6.98 2.60 -14.96
N LEU A 219 6.22 3.53 -15.54
CA LEU A 219 4.81 3.73 -15.22
C LEU A 219 3.97 2.48 -15.54
N ILE A 220 4.15 1.86 -16.71
CA ILE A 220 3.46 0.61 -17.05
C ILE A 220 3.85 -0.48 -16.06
N GLY A 221 5.13 -0.65 -15.79
CA GLY A 221 5.64 -1.74 -14.96
C GLY A 221 5.28 -1.59 -13.48
N PHE A 222 5.76 -0.56 -12.84
CA PHE A 222 5.45 -0.31 -11.42
C PHE A 222 3.98 0.08 -11.22
N GLY A 223 3.35 0.73 -12.20
CA GLY A 223 1.92 1.02 -12.21
C GLY A 223 1.06 -0.24 -12.21
N THR A 224 1.43 -1.29 -12.95
CA THR A 224 0.79 -2.61 -12.88
C THR A 224 0.81 -3.13 -11.45
N LYS A 225 1.96 -3.08 -10.80
CA LYS A 225 2.12 -3.54 -9.42
C LYS A 225 1.39 -2.65 -8.42
N ALA A 226 1.35 -1.34 -8.66
CA ALA A 226 0.58 -0.37 -7.87
C ALA A 226 -0.94 -0.46 -8.09
N GLY A 227 -1.40 -1.15 -9.13
CA GLY A 227 -2.83 -1.28 -9.46
C GLY A 227 -3.39 -0.11 -10.26
N LEU A 228 -2.56 0.58 -11.05
CA LEU A 228 -3.03 1.60 -11.98
C LEU A 228 -3.70 0.96 -13.21
N ALA A 229 -4.77 1.60 -13.71
CA ALA A 229 -5.42 1.15 -14.93
C ALA A 229 -4.53 1.45 -16.15
N PRO A 230 -4.56 0.57 -17.18
CA PRO A 230 -5.46 -0.58 -17.41
C PRO A 230 -4.99 -1.89 -16.80
N THR A 231 -3.81 -1.99 -16.23
CA THR A 231 -3.15 -3.23 -15.83
C THR A 231 -3.50 -3.70 -14.38
N HIS A 232 -4.52 -3.10 -13.78
CA HIS A 232 -4.98 -3.33 -12.41
C HIS A 232 -5.77 -4.63 -12.17
N THR A 233 -6.09 -5.40 -13.21
CA THR A 233 -7.14 -6.44 -13.19
C THR A 233 -6.87 -7.61 -12.23
N TRP A 234 -5.63 -7.83 -11.83
CA TRP A 234 -5.25 -8.82 -10.83
C TRP A 234 -5.74 -8.48 -9.41
N LEU A 235 -5.84 -7.19 -9.11
CA LEU A 235 -6.01 -6.68 -7.74
C LEU A 235 -7.39 -7.02 -7.13
N PRO A 236 -8.54 -6.87 -7.81
CA PRO A 236 -9.84 -7.20 -7.24
C PRO A 236 -9.98 -8.68 -6.87
N ASP A 237 -9.45 -9.59 -7.68
CA ASP A 237 -9.54 -11.02 -7.45
C ASP A 237 -8.66 -11.45 -6.26
N VAL A 238 -7.44 -10.96 -6.19
CA VAL A 238 -6.49 -11.25 -5.09
C VAL A 238 -7.04 -10.79 -3.74
N HIS A 239 -7.56 -9.58 -3.68
CA HIS A 239 -8.13 -9.06 -2.44
C HIS A 239 -9.43 -9.75 -2.03
N ALA A 240 -10.28 -10.13 -3.00
CA ALA A 240 -11.54 -10.82 -2.71
C ALA A 240 -11.30 -12.23 -2.17
N GLN A 241 -10.26 -12.94 -2.62
CA GLN A 241 -10.03 -14.35 -2.28
C GLN A 241 -8.99 -14.57 -1.18
N GLY A 242 -7.96 -13.72 -1.06
CA GLY A 242 -6.95 -13.85 -0.01
C GLY A 242 -7.51 -13.60 1.39
N PRO A 243 -6.89 -14.12 2.47
CA PRO A 243 -7.24 -13.79 3.85
C PRO A 243 -7.27 -12.28 4.11
N ALA A 244 -8.15 -11.81 5.01
CA ALA A 244 -8.30 -10.38 5.28
C ALA A 244 -6.99 -9.69 5.71
N PRO A 245 -6.14 -10.27 6.60
CA PRO A 245 -4.88 -9.63 6.97
C PRO A 245 -3.92 -9.47 5.80
N ILE A 246 -3.82 -10.46 4.89
CA ILE A 246 -2.95 -10.29 3.71
C ILE A 246 -3.52 -9.23 2.76
N SER A 247 -4.84 -9.16 2.58
CA SER A 247 -5.46 -8.09 1.79
C SER A 247 -5.17 -6.71 2.38
N ALA A 248 -5.14 -6.59 3.72
CA ALA A 248 -4.75 -5.37 4.42
C ALA A 248 -3.29 -4.98 4.15
N LEU A 249 -2.34 -5.93 4.20
CA LEU A 249 -0.92 -5.67 3.88
C LEU A 249 -0.70 -5.36 2.40
N LEU A 250 -1.33 -6.09 1.50
CA LEU A 250 -1.22 -5.84 0.05
C LEU A 250 -1.70 -4.43 -0.29
N SER A 251 -2.93 -4.09 0.12
CA SER A 251 -3.50 -2.78 -0.17
C SER A 251 -2.87 -1.66 0.67
N GLY A 252 -2.62 -1.91 1.95
CA GLY A 252 -2.09 -0.92 2.87
C GLY A 252 -0.62 -0.58 2.59
N VAL A 253 0.22 -1.54 2.23
CA VAL A 253 1.68 -1.36 2.15
C VAL A 253 2.25 -1.68 0.78
N LEU A 254 1.98 -2.87 0.22
CA LEU A 254 2.63 -3.33 -1.02
C LEU A 254 2.45 -2.36 -2.18
N LEU A 255 1.22 -1.91 -2.44
CA LEU A 255 0.95 -0.97 -3.53
C LEU A 255 1.78 0.31 -3.41
N LYS A 256 2.07 0.75 -2.17
CA LYS A 256 2.88 1.94 -1.90
C LYS A 256 4.35 1.70 -2.15
N CYS A 257 4.88 0.49 -1.89
CA CYS A 257 6.26 0.15 -2.27
C CYS A 257 6.48 0.29 -3.80
N ALA A 258 5.50 -0.14 -4.61
CA ALA A 258 5.53 0.07 -6.05
C ALA A 258 5.39 1.57 -6.43
N MET A 259 4.54 2.32 -5.70
CA MET A 259 4.43 3.77 -5.89
C MET A 259 5.72 4.50 -5.50
N LEU A 260 6.45 4.07 -4.47
CA LEU A 260 7.75 4.66 -4.13
C LEU A 260 8.75 4.51 -5.29
N ALA A 261 8.82 3.31 -5.91
CA ALA A 261 9.63 3.14 -7.10
C ALA A 261 9.22 4.11 -8.23
N LEU A 262 7.91 4.24 -8.46
CA LEU A 262 7.40 5.20 -9.44
C LEU A 262 7.76 6.64 -9.07
N PHE A 263 7.72 7.04 -7.79
CA PHE A 263 8.16 8.36 -7.31
C PHE A 263 9.64 8.59 -7.61
N ARG A 264 10.48 7.57 -7.42
CA ARG A 264 11.92 7.61 -7.74
C ARG A 264 12.15 7.84 -9.25
N TYR A 265 11.42 7.13 -10.11
CA TYR A 265 11.51 7.31 -11.57
C TYR A 265 10.88 8.64 -12.03
N TYR A 266 9.80 9.09 -11.38
CA TYR A 266 9.19 10.40 -11.62
C TYR A 266 10.19 11.53 -11.37
N ALA A 267 10.92 11.51 -10.24
CA ALA A 267 11.91 12.52 -9.92
C ALA A 267 13.04 12.59 -10.96
N ILE A 268 13.54 11.44 -11.42
CA ILE A 268 14.56 11.37 -12.49
C ILE A 268 14.00 11.96 -13.79
N ALA A 269 12.83 11.51 -14.22
CA ALA A 269 12.22 11.96 -15.47
C ALA A 269 11.90 13.46 -15.44
N ALA A 270 11.40 13.98 -14.31
CA ALA A 270 11.13 15.41 -14.14
C ALA A 270 12.37 16.28 -14.30
N GLN A 271 13.53 15.82 -13.80
CA GLN A 271 14.80 16.52 -13.96
C GLN A 271 15.33 16.46 -15.41
N ALA A 272 15.11 15.36 -16.11
CA ALA A 272 15.61 15.14 -17.47
C ALA A 272 14.73 15.78 -18.55
N THR A 273 13.38 15.78 -18.35
CA THR A 273 12.42 16.19 -19.41
C THR A 273 11.70 17.50 -19.09
N GLY A 274 11.84 18.00 -17.88
CA GLY A 274 10.94 19.02 -17.33
C GLY A 274 9.65 18.43 -16.77
N MET A 275 8.94 19.24 -15.98
CA MET A 275 7.76 18.80 -15.23
C MET A 275 6.54 18.55 -16.11
N GLU A 276 6.37 19.27 -17.21
CA GLU A 276 5.16 19.25 -18.04
C GLU A 276 4.81 17.83 -18.56
N PHE A 277 5.82 17.11 -19.04
CA PHE A 277 5.62 15.75 -19.57
C PHE A 277 5.16 14.78 -18.49
N VAL A 278 5.88 14.71 -17.37
CA VAL A 278 5.56 13.76 -16.29
C VAL A 278 4.22 14.08 -15.62
N GLN A 279 3.91 15.37 -15.47
CA GLN A 279 2.61 15.81 -14.94
C GLN A 279 1.46 15.41 -15.86
N SER A 280 1.56 15.66 -17.15
CA SER A 280 0.52 15.31 -18.13
C SER A 280 0.24 13.81 -18.15
N VAL A 281 1.30 13.00 -18.19
CA VAL A 281 1.18 11.53 -18.18
C VAL A 281 0.53 11.04 -16.88
N MET A 282 0.90 11.62 -15.74
CA MET A 282 0.35 11.22 -14.44
C MET A 282 -1.09 11.66 -14.23
N ILE A 283 -1.50 12.86 -14.73
CA ILE A 283 -2.90 13.30 -14.73
C ILE A 283 -3.77 12.32 -15.51
N ILE A 284 -3.36 11.98 -16.74
CA ILE A 284 -4.10 11.07 -17.62
C ILE A 284 -4.23 9.68 -16.96
N SER A 285 -3.11 9.12 -16.48
CA SER A 285 -3.10 7.83 -15.80
C SER A 285 -3.96 7.83 -14.53
N GLY A 286 -3.89 8.90 -13.73
CA GLY A 286 -4.68 9.07 -12.52
C GLY A 286 -6.18 9.13 -12.82
N LEU A 287 -6.61 9.97 -13.76
CA LEU A 287 -8.03 10.10 -14.13
C LEU A 287 -8.59 8.80 -14.72
N ILE A 288 -7.87 8.15 -15.64
CA ILE A 288 -8.30 6.83 -16.18
C ILE A 288 -8.48 5.83 -15.04
N THR A 289 -7.54 5.77 -14.11
CA THR A 289 -7.60 4.84 -12.97
C THR A 289 -8.77 5.14 -12.04
N LEU A 290 -9.02 6.43 -11.74
CA LEU A 290 -10.16 6.88 -10.94
C LEU A 290 -11.50 6.49 -11.55
N PHE A 291 -11.71 6.79 -12.83
CA PHE A 291 -12.97 6.46 -13.50
C PHE A 291 -13.18 4.96 -13.65
N VAL A 292 -12.14 4.21 -14.03
CA VAL A 292 -12.22 2.75 -14.13
C VAL A 292 -12.56 2.15 -12.76
N GLY A 293 -11.82 2.52 -11.70
CA GLY A 293 -12.08 2.05 -10.35
C GLY A 293 -13.48 2.42 -9.85
N GLY A 294 -13.91 3.67 -10.06
CA GLY A 294 -15.21 4.18 -9.65
C GLY A 294 -16.38 3.48 -10.34
N ILE A 295 -16.31 3.27 -11.67
CA ILE A 295 -17.39 2.59 -12.44
C ILE A 295 -17.59 1.14 -11.95
N PHE A 296 -16.49 0.42 -11.73
CA PHE A 296 -16.58 -0.96 -11.23
C PHE A 296 -17.03 -1.02 -9.77
N LEU A 297 -16.70 -0.01 -8.95
CA LEU A 297 -17.11 0.10 -7.55
C LEU A 297 -18.65 0.16 -7.39
N VAL A 298 -19.34 0.92 -8.23
CA VAL A 298 -20.79 1.15 -8.17
C VAL A 298 -21.60 -0.16 -8.14
N ARG A 299 -21.14 -1.19 -8.83
CA ARG A 299 -21.86 -2.47 -9.03
C ARG A 299 -21.37 -3.59 -8.11
N GLN A 300 -20.56 -3.31 -7.09
CA GLN A 300 -20.05 -4.36 -6.23
C GLN A 300 -21.06 -4.76 -5.16
N HIS A 301 -21.14 -6.06 -4.91
CA HIS A 301 -21.93 -6.63 -3.82
C HIS A 301 -21.06 -7.32 -2.76
N ASP A 302 -19.87 -7.79 -3.14
CA ASP A 302 -18.87 -8.35 -2.22
C ASP A 302 -18.09 -7.20 -1.55
N VAL A 303 -18.14 -7.12 -0.21
CA VAL A 303 -17.50 -6.05 0.57
C VAL A 303 -15.98 -6.02 0.42
N LYS A 304 -15.31 -7.17 0.29
CA LYS A 304 -13.86 -7.21 0.06
C LYS A 304 -13.49 -6.73 -1.34
N ARG A 305 -14.29 -7.12 -2.33
CA ARG A 305 -14.09 -6.71 -3.72
C ARG A 305 -14.37 -5.21 -3.91
N MET A 306 -15.36 -4.67 -3.21
CA MET A 306 -15.63 -3.24 -3.11
C MET A 306 -14.38 -2.49 -2.65
N PHE A 307 -13.79 -2.87 -1.51
CA PHE A 307 -12.56 -2.24 -1.03
C PHE A 307 -11.34 -2.49 -1.94
N ALA A 308 -11.33 -3.55 -2.72
CA ALA A 308 -10.28 -3.74 -3.72
C ALA A 308 -10.36 -2.68 -4.82
N TYR A 309 -11.55 -2.38 -5.36
CA TYR A 309 -11.74 -1.27 -6.32
C TYR A 309 -11.42 0.09 -5.71
N HIS A 310 -11.73 0.28 -4.43
CA HIS A 310 -11.26 1.47 -3.69
C HIS A 310 -9.73 1.59 -3.68
N SER A 311 -9.01 0.49 -3.62
CA SER A 311 -7.54 0.57 -3.69
C SER A 311 -7.10 1.11 -5.05
N ILE A 312 -7.73 0.68 -6.13
CA ILE A 312 -7.48 1.18 -7.49
C ILE A 312 -7.78 2.68 -7.56
N VAL A 313 -8.96 3.10 -7.09
CA VAL A 313 -9.35 4.52 -7.01
C VAL A 313 -8.27 5.36 -6.34
N HIS A 314 -7.84 4.99 -5.15
CA HIS A 314 -6.87 5.79 -4.39
C HIS A 314 -5.45 5.74 -4.99
N MET A 315 -5.06 4.67 -5.69
CA MET A 315 -3.85 4.72 -6.50
C MET A 315 -3.99 5.72 -7.64
N GLY A 316 -5.19 5.86 -8.21
CA GLY A 316 -5.53 6.93 -9.15
C GLY A 316 -5.44 8.33 -8.54
N VAL A 317 -5.89 8.52 -7.27
CA VAL A 317 -5.72 9.79 -6.53
C VAL A 317 -4.24 10.14 -6.38
N ILE A 318 -3.40 9.17 -5.97
CA ILE A 318 -1.95 9.40 -5.83
C ILE A 318 -1.32 9.76 -7.17
N ALA A 319 -1.68 9.04 -8.25
CA ALA A 319 -1.18 9.33 -9.59
C ALA A 319 -1.62 10.73 -10.06
N PHE A 320 -2.88 11.10 -9.85
CA PHE A 320 -3.39 12.43 -10.17
C PHE A 320 -2.67 13.52 -9.36
N ALA A 321 -2.44 13.30 -8.07
CA ALA A 321 -1.69 14.22 -7.20
C ALA A 321 -0.25 14.44 -7.70
N LEU A 322 0.45 13.38 -8.16
CA LEU A 322 1.75 13.50 -8.83
C LEU A 322 1.66 14.36 -10.11
N GLY A 323 0.57 14.19 -10.86
CA GLY A 323 0.30 14.98 -12.05
C GLY A 323 -0.03 16.44 -11.78
N VAL A 324 -0.70 16.74 -10.66
CA VAL A 324 -0.86 18.13 -10.17
C VAL A 324 0.52 18.75 -9.94
N GLY A 325 1.46 17.98 -9.39
CA GLY A 325 2.83 18.42 -9.19
C GLY A 325 2.96 19.59 -8.19
N GLY A 326 4.09 20.24 -8.25
CA GLY A 326 4.39 21.33 -7.31
C GLY A 326 4.42 20.88 -5.84
N PRO A 327 4.67 21.77 -4.89
CA PRO A 327 4.78 21.39 -3.48
C PRO A 327 3.50 20.75 -2.93
N LEU A 328 2.31 21.27 -3.26
CA LEU A 328 1.04 20.78 -2.73
C LEU A 328 0.63 19.42 -3.34
N GLY A 329 0.80 19.23 -4.66
CA GLY A 329 0.47 17.99 -5.32
C GLY A 329 1.39 16.85 -4.88
N LEU A 330 2.71 17.09 -4.79
CA LEU A 330 3.68 16.12 -4.30
C LEU A 330 3.48 15.80 -2.81
N PHE A 331 3.21 16.83 -1.99
CA PHE A 331 2.83 16.63 -0.59
C PHE A 331 1.61 15.72 -0.49
N ALA A 332 0.56 16.04 -1.25
CA ALA A 332 -0.67 15.25 -1.26
C ALA A 332 -0.42 13.80 -1.67
N ALA A 333 0.40 13.54 -2.71
CA ALA A 333 0.73 12.19 -3.17
C ALA A 333 1.44 11.37 -2.08
N ILE A 334 2.44 11.95 -1.41
CA ILE A 334 3.21 11.27 -0.36
C ILE A 334 2.33 11.06 0.89
N PHE A 335 1.61 12.09 1.34
CA PHE A 335 0.74 12.00 2.51
C PHE A 335 -0.42 11.03 2.30
N HIS A 336 -0.98 11.00 1.09
CA HIS A 336 -2.05 10.05 0.74
C HIS A 336 -1.61 8.59 0.86
N CYS A 337 -0.34 8.29 0.59
CA CYS A 337 0.21 6.94 0.80
C CYS A 337 0.03 6.50 2.27
N LEU A 338 0.29 7.37 3.25
CA LEU A 338 0.09 7.06 4.67
C LEU A 338 -1.41 6.95 5.00
N ALA A 339 -2.17 8.00 4.70
CA ALA A 339 -3.60 8.07 5.02
C ALA A 339 -4.36 6.84 4.49
N HIS A 340 -4.12 6.50 3.24
CA HIS A 340 -4.71 5.34 2.60
C HIS A 340 -4.19 4.02 3.19
N SER A 341 -2.93 3.92 3.62
CA SER A 341 -2.38 2.71 4.24
C SER A 341 -3.16 2.32 5.49
N PHE A 342 -3.31 3.26 6.43
CA PHE A 342 -4.03 3.01 7.67
C PHE A 342 -5.52 2.74 7.44
N THR A 343 -6.14 3.53 6.55
CA THR A 343 -7.55 3.35 6.19
C THR A 343 -7.81 1.99 5.54
N LYS A 344 -6.93 1.52 4.67
CA LYS A 344 -7.07 0.21 4.01
C LYS A 344 -6.83 -0.96 4.95
N ALA A 345 -5.89 -0.83 5.86
CA ALA A 345 -5.72 -1.83 6.89
C ALA A 345 -6.99 -1.95 7.75
N LEU A 346 -7.56 -0.83 8.19
CA LEU A 346 -8.82 -0.79 8.90
C LEU A 346 -9.96 -1.42 8.08
N ALA A 347 -10.10 -1.03 6.81
CA ALA A 347 -11.14 -1.50 5.90
C ALA A 347 -11.09 -3.02 5.73
N PHE A 348 -9.93 -3.58 5.35
CA PHE A 348 -9.82 -5.02 5.12
C PHE A 348 -9.91 -5.85 6.40
N CYS A 349 -9.37 -5.39 7.52
CA CYS A 349 -9.56 -6.06 8.79
C CYS A 349 -11.04 -6.05 9.21
N SER A 350 -11.76 -4.95 8.99
CA SER A 350 -13.22 -4.90 9.23
C SER A 350 -13.98 -5.89 8.36
N THR A 351 -13.58 -6.07 7.08
CA THR A 351 -14.22 -7.10 6.22
C THR A 351 -13.94 -8.53 6.69
N GLY A 352 -12.80 -8.76 7.34
CA GLY A 352 -12.50 -10.04 7.98
C GLY A 352 -13.46 -10.33 9.12
N ASN A 353 -13.75 -9.33 9.97
CA ASN A 353 -14.76 -9.44 11.02
C ASN A 353 -16.16 -9.69 10.44
N ILE A 354 -16.54 -8.94 9.39
CA ILE A 354 -17.82 -9.11 8.70
C ILE A 354 -17.95 -10.54 8.15
N ALA A 355 -16.92 -11.04 7.46
CA ALA A 355 -16.92 -12.39 6.91
C ALA A 355 -17.06 -13.47 8.01
N ARG A 356 -16.40 -13.28 9.16
CA ARG A 356 -16.51 -14.15 10.32
C ARG A 356 -17.92 -14.14 10.93
N ILE A 357 -18.52 -12.96 11.08
CA ILE A 357 -19.85 -12.80 11.70
C ILE A 357 -20.94 -13.39 10.82
N TYR A 358 -20.91 -13.12 9.52
CA TYR A 358 -21.96 -13.52 8.58
C TYR A 358 -21.69 -14.83 7.84
N GLY A 359 -20.47 -15.37 7.84
CA GLY A 359 -20.08 -16.52 7.03
C GLY A 359 -20.02 -16.24 5.52
N HIS A 360 -20.26 -14.99 5.09
CA HIS A 360 -20.20 -14.54 3.69
C HIS A 360 -19.80 -13.07 3.59
N LYS A 361 -19.56 -12.60 2.36
CA LYS A 361 -19.11 -11.22 2.06
C LYS A 361 -20.13 -10.42 1.24
N ASP A 362 -21.31 -10.96 0.97
CA ASP A 362 -22.36 -10.36 0.14
C ASP A 362 -23.18 -9.37 0.96
N MET A 363 -22.99 -8.06 0.67
CA MET A 363 -23.67 -6.96 1.37
C MET A 363 -25.19 -6.95 1.13
N THR A 364 -25.69 -7.50 0.01
CA THR A 364 -27.13 -7.57 -0.28
C THR A 364 -27.88 -8.48 0.67
N LYS A 365 -27.19 -9.43 1.28
CA LYS A 365 -27.72 -10.39 2.27
C LYS A 365 -27.53 -9.93 3.71
N MET A 366 -26.80 -8.82 3.91
CA MET A 366 -26.65 -8.16 5.21
C MET A 366 -27.81 -7.19 5.42
N GLY A 367 -27.86 -6.58 6.57
CA GLY A 367 -28.83 -5.54 6.97
C GLY A 367 -28.80 -5.41 8.48
N GLY A 368 -28.99 -4.21 8.99
CA GLY A 368 -29.00 -3.97 10.43
C GLY A 368 -27.71 -4.37 11.16
N MET A 369 -26.54 -4.37 10.47
CA MET A 369 -25.26 -4.77 11.06
C MET A 369 -24.95 -3.97 12.34
N VAL A 370 -25.39 -2.72 12.42
CA VAL A 370 -25.24 -1.89 13.63
C VAL A 370 -25.89 -2.51 14.88
N LYS A 371 -26.97 -3.30 14.72
CA LYS A 371 -27.67 -4.00 15.83
C LYS A 371 -26.96 -5.31 16.21
N ILE A 372 -26.27 -5.95 15.26
CA ILE A 372 -25.65 -7.27 15.41
C ILE A 372 -24.19 -7.12 15.89
N ALA A 373 -23.45 -6.20 15.28
CA ALA A 373 -22.01 -6.02 15.45
C ALA A 373 -21.64 -4.53 15.47
N PRO A 374 -21.97 -3.80 16.55
CA PRO A 374 -21.80 -2.36 16.63
C PRO A 374 -20.35 -1.90 16.48
N ILE A 375 -19.37 -2.60 17.09
CA ILE A 375 -17.95 -2.24 17.00
C ILE A 375 -17.45 -2.41 15.57
N THR A 376 -17.76 -3.55 14.95
CA THR A 376 -17.39 -3.84 13.56
C THR A 376 -18.03 -2.83 12.61
N THR A 377 -19.30 -2.47 12.83
CA THR A 377 -20.01 -1.46 12.03
C THR A 377 -19.36 -0.08 12.16
N MET A 378 -18.96 0.30 13.37
CA MET A 378 -18.27 1.57 13.62
C MET A 378 -16.91 1.59 12.91
N MET A 379 -16.11 0.52 12.98
CA MET A 379 -14.80 0.42 12.30
C MET A 379 -14.95 0.42 10.76
N PHE A 380 -15.94 -0.31 10.26
CA PHE A 380 -16.29 -0.32 8.83
C PHE A 380 -16.74 1.07 8.36
N GLY A 381 -17.63 1.73 9.11
CA GLY A 381 -18.10 3.09 8.82
C GLY A 381 -16.98 4.13 8.86
N ALA A 382 -16.08 4.06 9.84
CA ALA A 382 -14.92 4.92 9.91
C ALA A 382 -13.98 4.74 8.69
N ALA A 383 -13.78 3.49 8.24
CA ALA A 383 -13.02 3.21 7.04
C ALA A 383 -13.70 3.79 5.78
N VAL A 384 -15.01 3.62 5.62
CA VAL A 384 -15.77 4.19 4.50
C VAL A 384 -15.72 5.72 4.54
N CYS A 385 -16.04 6.35 5.68
CA CYS A 385 -15.96 7.81 5.82
C CYS A 385 -14.56 8.36 5.49
N SER A 386 -13.52 7.66 5.92
CA SER A 386 -12.15 8.05 5.58
C SER A 386 -11.88 7.94 4.07
N LEU A 387 -12.31 6.84 3.42
CA LEU A 387 -12.07 6.59 1.99
C LEU A 387 -12.79 7.57 1.07
N VAL A 388 -13.92 8.11 1.50
CA VAL A 388 -14.65 9.11 0.70
C VAL A 388 -14.28 10.55 1.06
N GLY A 389 -13.19 10.74 1.81
CA GLY A 389 -12.66 12.07 2.12
C GLY A 389 -13.55 12.89 3.08
N VAL A 390 -14.21 12.27 4.06
CA VAL A 390 -14.94 13.04 5.08
C VAL A 390 -13.97 13.83 5.95
N PRO A 391 -14.21 15.15 6.22
CA PRO A 391 -13.41 15.91 7.16
C PRO A 391 -13.24 15.23 8.51
N ALA A 392 -12.12 15.46 9.18
CA ALA A 392 -11.59 14.78 10.36
C ALA A 392 -10.85 13.46 10.09
N PHE A 393 -10.87 12.92 8.87
CA PHE A 393 -10.05 11.77 8.50
C PHE A 393 -8.84 12.17 7.63
N ALA A 394 -7.76 11.41 7.74
CA ALA A 394 -6.48 11.73 7.11
C ALA A 394 -6.56 11.86 5.57
N ILE A 395 -7.40 11.08 4.89
CA ILE A 395 -7.56 11.15 3.42
C ILE A 395 -8.08 12.51 2.97
N PHE A 396 -8.98 13.14 3.74
CA PHE A 396 -9.47 14.49 3.45
C PHE A 396 -8.32 15.50 3.31
N VAL A 397 -7.30 15.43 4.19
CA VAL A 397 -6.15 16.35 4.15
C VAL A 397 -5.42 16.26 2.81
N SER A 398 -5.18 15.06 2.32
CA SER A 398 -4.51 14.86 1.03
C SER A 398 -5.37 15.29 -0.15
N GLU A 399 -6.65 14.91 -0.20
CA GLU A 399 -7.56 15.29 -1.28
C GLU A 399 -7.77 16.81 -1.34
N TYR A 400 -7.90 17.45 -0.18
CA TYR A 400 -7.97 18.92 -0.10
C TYR A 400 -6.72 19.58 -0.72
N ASN A 401 -5.52 19.08 -0.39
CA ASN A 401 -4.28 19.59 -0.99
C ASN A 401 -4.19 19.32 -2.49
N VAL A 402 -4.75 18.20 -2.99
CA VAL A 402 -4.89 17.96 -4.44
C VAL A 402 -5.74 19.04 -5.09
N PHE A 403 -6.91 19.35 -4.54
CA PHE A 403 -7.79 20.39 -5.07
C PHE A 403 -7.12 21.76 -5.08
N VAL A 404 -6.54 22.17 -3.95
CA VAL A 404 -5.85 23.45 -3.84
C VAL A 404 -4.67 23.55 -4.80
N GLY A 405 -3.85 22.50 -4.87
CA GLY A 405 -2.70 22.43 -5.78
C GLY A 405 -3.10 22.51 -7.25
N ALA A 406 -4.13 21.78 -7.65
CA ALA A 406 -4.62 21.74 -9.03
C ALA A 406 -5.25 23.08 -9.46
N ILE A 407 -6.02 23.72 -8.59
CA ILE A 407 -6.60 25.05 -8.85
C ILE A 407 -5.48 26.10 -8.96
N ASN A 408 -4.51 26.10 -8.06
CA ASN A 408 -3.38 27.04 -8.08
C ASN A 408 -2.50 26.87 -9.33
N SER A 409 -2.45 25.65 -9.88
CA SER A 409 -1.72 25.34 -11.13
C SER A 409 -2.56 25.60 -12.40
N GLY A 410 -3.77 26.11 -12.29
CA GLY A 410 -4.65 26.40 -13.44
C GLY A 410 -5.25 25.13 -14.12
N GLN A 411 -5.20 23.99 -13.47
CA GLN A 411 -5.65 22.68 -14.01
C GLN A 411 -7.16 22.48 -13.80
N TYR A 412 -7.99 23.47 -14.15
CA TYR A 412 -9.43 23.48 -13.83
C TYR A 412 -10.20 22.32 -14.44
N PHE A 413 -9.92 21.95 -15.71
CA PHE A 413 -10.64 20.87 -16.38
C PHE A 413 -10.38 19.50 -15.73
N SER A 414 -9.12 19.16 -15.48
CA SER A 414 -8.74 17.90 -14.80
C SER A 414 -9.26 17.84 -13.36
N THR A 415 -9.27 19.00 -12.66
CA THR A 415 -9.84 19.13 -11.31
C THR A 415 -11.35 18.89 -11.31
N ALA A 416 -12.09 19.40 -12.30
CA ALA A 416 -13.53 19.12 -12.45
C ALA A 416 -13.80 17.62 -12.67
N LEU A 417 -13.03 16.97 -13.53
CA LEU A 417 -13.13 15.51 -13.74
C LEU A 417 -12.80 14.71 -12.47
N PHE A 418 -11.79 15.13 -11.73
CA PHE A 418 -11.43 14.55 -10.43
C PHE A 418 -12.58 14.67 -9.42
N ALA A 419 -13.20 15.85 -9.31
CA ALA A 419 -14.35 16.09 -8.44
C ALA A 419 -15.56 15.20 -8.82
N ILE A 420 -15.85 15.06 -10.11
CA ILE A 420 -16.94 14.19 -10.61
C ILE A 420 -16.68 12.73 -10.23
N ALA A 421 -15.44 12.26 -10.41
CA ALA A 421 -15.07 10.89 -10.05
C ALA A 421 -15.25 10.65 -8.53
N LEU A 422 -14.78 11.56 -7.68
CA LEU A 422 -14.97 11.45 -6.22
C LEU A 422 -16.44 11.48 -5.81
N ALA A 423 -17.28 12.31 -6.46
CA ALA A 423 -18.72 12.35 -6.20
C ALA A 423 -19.40 11.00 -6.53
N ILE A 424 -19.04 10.36 -7.63
CA ILE A 424 -19.56 9.03 -8.00
C ILE A 424 -19.18 8.00 -6.94
N ILE A 425 -17.91 8.01 -6.48
CA ILE A 425 -17.39 7.11 -5.48
C ILE A 425 -18.09 7.31 -4.13
N PHE A 426 -18.25 8.56 -3.71
CA PHE A 426 -18.97 8.93 -2.50
C PHE A 426 -20.39 8.35 -2.46
N ILE A 427 -21.17 8.55 -3.53
CA ILE A 427 -22.55 8.05 -3.61
C ILE A 427 -22.58 6.52 -3.56
N ALA A 428 -21.67 5.85 -4.28
CA ALA A 428 -21.61 4.40 -4.30
C ALA A 428 -21.30 3.82 -2.92
N ASP A 429 -20.32 4.37 -2.22
CA ASP A 429 -19.90 3.86 -0.92
C ASP A 429 -20.92 4.05 0.18
N PHE A 430 -21.50 5.24 0.27
CA PHE A 430 -22.56 5.46 1.24
C PHE A 430 -23.79 4.59 0.95
N SER A 431 -24.10 4.30 -0.32
CA SER A 431 -25.15 3.35 -0.69
C SER A 431 -24.85 1.95 -0.17
N HIS A 432 -23.62 1.45 -0.40
CA HIS A 432 -23.18 0.13 0.07
C HIS A 432 -23.11 0.04 1.60
N PHE A 433 -22.59 1.08 2.26
CA PHE A 433 -22.53 1.17 3.70
C PHE A 433 -23.93 1.15 4.32
N ASN A 434 -24.87 1.95 3.80
CA ASN A 434 -26.25 1.99 4.26
C ASN A 434 -26.93 0.63 4.10
N MET A 435 -26.76 -0.01 2.95
CA MET A 435 -27.36 -1.32 2.65
C MET A 435 -26.92 -2.41 3.63
N ALA A 436 -25.64 -2.42 4.02
CA ALA A 436 -25.10 -3.41 4.95
C ALA A 436 -25.39 -3.08 6.42
N SER A 437 -25.31 -1.79 6.79
CA SER A 437 -25.25 -1.36 8.19
C SER A 437 -26.61 -1.08 8.82
N PHE A 438 -27.57 -0.58 8.04
CA PHE A 438 -28.86 -0.14 8.57
C PHE A 438 -30.04 -1.03 8.11
N GLY A 439 -31.24 -0.72 8.62
CA GLY A 439 -32.47 -1.49 8.38
C GLY A 439 -32.64 -2.64 9.36
N GLU A 440 -33.52 -3.58 9.01
CA GLU A 440 -33.74 -4.78 9.81
C GLU A 440 -32.71 -5.87 9.53
N PRO A 441 -32.21 -6.55 10.58
CA PRO A 441 -31.30 -7.68 10.39
C PRO A 441 -31.98 -8.77 9.54
N LYS A 442 -31.33 -9.21 8.48
CA LYS A 442 -31.75 -10.36 7.69
C LYS A 442 -31.31 -11.63 8.43
N ALA A 443 -32.12 -11.98 9.47
CA ALA A 443 -31.76 -12.78 10.63
C ALA A 443 -31.30 -14.23 10.40
N ALA A 444 -31.33 -14.75 9.18
CA ALA A 444 -30.95 -16.15 8.92
C ALA A 444 -29.42 -16.40 8.86
N VAL A 445 -28.57 -15.37 9.16
CA VAL A 445 -27.21 -15.39 8.63
C VAL A 445 -26.11 -15.02 9.66
N VAL A 446 -26.38 -14.99 10.95
CA VAL A 446 -25.34 -14.72 11.94
C VAL A 446 -24.69 -16.03 12.37
N HIS A 447 -23.47 -16.28 11.90
CA HIS A 447 -22.70 -17.48 12.24
C HIS A 447 -21.93 -17.34 13.56
N ASN A 448 -21.33 -16.17 13.81
CA ASN A 448 -20.48 -15.97 14.96
C ASN A 448 -20.80 -14.66 15.69
N LYS A 449 -20.49 -14.62 16.99
CA LYS A 449 -20.57 -13.38 17.77
C LYS A 449 -19.51 -12.39 17.32
N GLU A 450 -19.79 -11.09 17.55
CA GLU A 450 -18.82 -10.03 17.34
C GLU A 450 -17.56 -10.26 18.20
N MET A 451 -16.41 -9.89 17.66
CA MET A 451 -15.13 -9.93 18.37
C MET A 451 -15.12 -8.95 19.55
N SER A 452 -14.47 -9.34 20.63
CA SER A 452 -14.32 -8.51 21.82
C SER A 452 -13.53 -7.21 21.51
N ILE A 453 -13.60 -6.24 22.41
CA ILE A 453 -12.82 -4.98 22.29
C ILE A 453 -11.31 -5.26 22.20
N VAL A 454 -10.82 -6.25 22.94
CA VAL A 454 -9.40 -6.62 22.95
C VAL A 454 -8.97 -7.18 21.58
N GLU A 455 -9.79 -8.04 20.98
CA GLU A 455 -9.53 -8.58 19.64
C GLU A 455 -9.62 -7.51 18.55
N ASN A 456 -10.45 -6.48 18.76
CA ASN A 456 -10.59 -5.33 17.88
C ASN A 456 -9.57 -4.21 18.13
N LEU A 457 -8.66 -4.34 19.12
CA LEU A 457 -7.67 -3.32 19.46
C LEU A 457 -6.85 -2.83 18.25
N PRO A 458 -6.36 -3.70 17.32
CA PRO A 458 -5.65 -3.23 16.12
C PRO A 458 -6.50 -2.32 15.24
N LEU A 459 -7.80 -2.61 15.09
CA LEU A 459 -8.73 -1.79 14.30
C LEU A 459 -8.98 -0.45 14.99
N ILE A 460 -9.16 -0.45 16.31
CA ILE A 460 -9.37 0.76 17.12
C ILE A 460 -8.14 1.67 16.99
N LEU A 461 -6.93 1.12 17.06
CA LEU A 461 -5.69 1.88 16.90
C LEU A 461 -5.55 2.44 15.47
N LEU A 462 -5.88 1.67 14.44
CA LEU A 462 -5.91 2.16 13.04
C LEU A 462 -6.94 3.29 12.89
N CYS A 463 -8.13 3.15 13.48
CA CYS A 463 -9.16 4.18 13.49
C CYS A 463 -8.67 5.46 14.18
N ALA A 464 -8.02 5.34 15.33
CA ALA A 464 -7.42 6.48 16.04
C ALA A 464 -6.35 7.18 15.18
N LEU A 465 -5.48 6.41 14.49
CA LEU A 465 -4.45 6.97 13.61
C LEU A 465 -5.04 7.77 12.44
N ILE A 466 -6.08 7.25 11.75
CA ILE A 466 -6.68 8.00 10.63
C ILE A 466 -7.36 9.28 11.09
N ILE A 467 -7.85 9.36 12.33
CA ILE A 467 -8.40 10.57 12.92
C ILE A 467 -7.27 11.51 13.37
N ILE A 468 -6.25 11.00 14.06
CA ILE A 468 -5.10 11.82 14.51
C ILE A 468 -4.46 12.54 13.32
N PHE A 469 -4.15 11.83 12.24
CA PHE A 469 -3.56 12.42 11.03
C PHE A 469 -4.55 13.30 10.23
N GLY A 470 -5.85 13.20 10.53
CA GLY A 470 -6.89 14.04 9.91
C GLY A 470 -7.11 15.37 10.63
N VAL A 471 -6.94 15.41 11.96
CA VAL A 471 -7.23 16.61 12.78
C VAL A 471 -5.99 17.24 13.42
N TRP A 472 -4.90 16.49 13.53
CA TRP A 472 -3.70 16.97 14.20
C TRP A 472 -2.49 17.04 13.25
N HIS A 473 -1.79 18.17 13.30
CA HIS A 473 -0.53 18.34 12.59
C HIS A 473 0.61 17.61 13.32
N VAL A 474 0.93 16.38 12.88
CA VAL A 474 2.03 15.59 13.44
C VAL A 474 3.36 16.10 12.87
N GLU A 475 3.97 17.06 13.56
CA GLU A 475 5.11 17.87 13.10
C GLU A 475 6.23 17.03 12.46
N ASN A 476 6.75 16.03 13.17
CA ASN A 476 7.84 15.18 12.67
C ASN A 476 7.48 14.44 11.38
N PHE A 477 6.23 14.01 11.25
CA PHE A 477 5.79 13.32 10.04
C PHE A 477 5.62 14.29 8.86
N TYR A 478 5.05 15.46 9.12
CA TYR A 478 4.94 16.51 8.09
C TYR A 478 6.32 16.99 7.63
N ALA A 479 7.31 17.07 8.53
CA ALA A 479 8.70 17.37 8.17
C ALA A 479 9.26 16.32 7.19
N LEU A 480 9.04 15.01 7.45
CA LEU A 480 9.46 13.94 6.53
C LEU A 480 8.79 14.06 5.16
N VAL A 481 7.49 14.36 5.12
CA VAL A 481 6.76 14.53 3.86
C VAL A 481 7.29 15.72 3.08
N ASN A 482 7.51 16.86 3.75
CA ASN A 482 8.04 18.08 3.11
C ASN A 482 9.46 17.89 2.57
N GLU A 483 10.33 17.21 3.32
CA GLU A 483 11.67 16.81 2.81
C GLU A 483 11.56 15.83 1.63
N GLY A 484 10.61 14.88 1.70
CA GLY A 484 10.30 14.00 0.57
C GLY A 484 9.88 14.76 -0.69
N VAL A 485 9.11 15.84 -0.53
CA VAL A 485 8.74 16.74 -1.64
C VAL A 485 9.97 17.38 -2.26
N LYS A 486 10.90 17.91 -1.43
CA LYS A 486 12.16 18.49 -1.94
C LYS A 486 12.98 17.48 -2.73
N ILE A 487 13.12 16.25 -2.21
CA ILE A 487 13.80 15.15 -2.91
C ILE A 487 13.18 14.91 -4.28
N MET A 488 11.84 14.87 -4.38
CA MET A 488 11.14 14.67 -5.64
C MET A 488 11.26 15.84 -6.60
N MET A 489 11.41 17.05 -6.09
CA MET A 489 11.66 18.28 -6.88
C MET A 489 13.13 18.41 -7.30
N GLY A 490 14.04 17.65 -6.71
CA GLY A 490 15.48 17.74 -6.96
C GLY A 490 16.14 18.99 -6.36
N VAL A 491 15.63 19.44 -5.19
CA VAL A 491 16.12 20.60 -4.43
C VAL A 491 16.41 20.21 -3.00
#